data_ab83c76c2af4f4145939a253f5dadac4
#
_entry.id   ab83c76c2af4f4145939a253f5dadac4
#
_cell.length_a   1.000
_cell.length_b   1.000
_cell.length_c   1.000
_cell.angle_alpha   90.00
_cell.angle_beta   90.00
_cell.angle_gamma   90.00
#
_symmetry.space_group_name_H-M   'P 1'
#
loop_
_entity.id
_entity.type
_entity.pdbx_description
1 polymer ?
#
loop_
_entity_poly.entity_id
_entity_poly.type
_entity_poly.pdbx_seq_one_letter_code
_entity_poly.pdbx_strand_id
1 'polypeptide(L)'
;ENQKSSFRRYADVLEKLGFPVLLNFSSIYGDGKGNFAEIEPVAGTKDNLKWIGIAPFAKHVGKIYPIELQEQIVAHFAADPKVKVFLFGGGKSEQEVFDSWVAKYPSVVSMIGKLNMRTELNLMSHLDVMLSMDSANMHLASLVNIPVISVWGATHPYAGFMGWKQLPVNTVQLELSCRPCSVYGQKPCWRGDYACLREIKPEQVIAKIEGIIN
;
A
#
# COMPACT_ATOMS: atom_id res chain seq x y z
N GLU A 1 -23.54 0.97 6.92
CA GLU A 1 -23.23 2.40 6.72
C GLU A 1 -21.73 2.64 6.80
N ASN A 2 -21.20 3.52 5.94
CA ASN A 2 -19.82 3.99 6.01
C ASN A 2 -19.60 4.80 7.28
N GLN A 3 -18.60 4.44 8.06
CA GLN A 3 -18.14 5.26 9.15
C GLN A 3 -17.37 6.49 8.63
N LYS A 4 -17.42 7.59 9.36
CA LYS A 4 -16.55 8.74 9.08
C LYS A 4 -15.08 8.28 9.05
N SER A 5 -14.28 8.82 8.13
CA SER A 5 -12.84 8.54 8.12
C SER A 5 -12.18 8.90 9.45
N SER A 6 -11.09 8.22 9.79
CA SER A 6 -10.32 8.54 11.01
C SER A 6 -9.91 10.01 11.05
N PHE A 7 -9.53 10.58 9.91
CA PHE A 7 -9.19 12.01 9.78
C PHE A 7 -10.35 12.91 10.16
N ARG A 8 -11.57 12.61 9.67
CA ARG A 8 -12.76 13.40 10.02
C ARG A 8 -13.13 13.23 11.50
N ARG A 9 -13.00 12.02 12.05
CA ARG A 9 -13.25 11.80 13.49
C ARG A 9 -12.30 12.61 14.37
N TYR A 10 -11.01 12.68 14.03
CA TYR A 10 -10.05 13.53 14.75
C TYR A 10 -10.36 15.03 14.58
N ALA A 11 -10.71 15.46 13.38
CA ALA A 11 -11.12 16.85 13.15
C ALA A 11 -12.38 17.22 13.95
N ASP A 12 -13.39 16.33 14.02
CA ASP A 12 -14.60 16.53 14.82
C ASP A 12 -14.29 16.69 16.35
N VAL A 13 -13.27 15.94 16.84
CA VAL A 13 -12.83 16.09 18.25
C VAL A 13 -12.17 17.44 18.48
N LEU A 14 -11.28 17.86 17.58
CA LEU A 14 -10.62 19.18 17.68
C LEU A 14 -11.63 20.33 17.57
N GLU A 15 -12.59 20.22 16.68
CA GLU A 15 -13.68 21.19 16.53
C GLU A 15 -14.49 21.34 17.84
N LYS A 16 -14.84 20.22 18.49
CA LYS A 16 -15.54 20.23 19.79
C LYS A 16 -14.73 20.85 20.92
N LEU A 17 -13.40 20.80 20.82
CA LEU A 17 -12.48 21.44 21.77
C LEU A 17 -12.21 22.94 21.47
N GLY A 18 -12.85 23.49 20.43
CA GLY A 18 -12.65 24.88 20.01
C GLY A 18 -11.48 25.14 19.06
N PHE A 19 -10.89 24.07 18.51
CA PHE A 19 -9.76 24.13 17.56
C PHE A 19 -10.16 23.51 16.20
N PRO A 20 -11.01 24.19 15.40
CA PRO A 20 -11.46 23.64 14.13
C PRO A 20 -10.27 23.51 13.15
N VAL A 21 -10.18 22.36 12.47
CA VAL A 21 -9.13 22.04 11.51
C VAL A 21 -9.71 21.89 10.12
N LEU A 22 -9.13 22.58 9.13
CA LEU A 22 -9.47 22.40 7.73
C LEU A 22 -8.78 21.13 7.19
N LEU A 23 -9.58 20.23 6.61
CA LEU A 23 -9.09 19.01 6.00
C LEU A 23 -8.69 19.25 4.52
N ASN A 24 -7.71 20.15 4.31
CA ASN A 24 -7.24 20.58 2.99
C ASN A 24 -5.81 20.09 2.65
N PHE A 25 -5.22 19.25 3.49
CA PHE A 25 -3.89 18.68 3.26
C PHE A 25 -3.83 17.95 1.89
N SER A 26 -2.74 18.12 1.15
CA SER A 26 -2.47 17.44 -0.12
C SER A 26 -1.28 16.47 0.00
N SER A 27 -0.12 16.96 0.33
CA SER A 27 1.12 16.21 0.47
C SER A 27 2.06 16.90 1.45
N ILE A 28 2.94 16.13 2.10
CA ILE A 28 4.04 16.70 2.91
C ILE A 28 5.04 17.48 2.05
N TYR A 29 5.02 17.30 0.74
CA TYR A 29 5.86 18.01 -0.23
C TYR A 29 5.11 19.13 -0.96
N GLY A 30 3.88 19.47 -0.52
CA GLY A 30 3.03 20.44 -1.22
C GLY A 30 2.71 19.97 -2.64
N ASP A 31 2.94 20.83 -3.64
CA ASP A 31 2.75 20.51 -5.06
C ASP A 31 3.97 19.81 -5.70
N GLY A 32 5.05 19.65 -4.93
CA GLY A 32 6.29 19.00 -5.37
C GLY A 32 6.38 17.53 -4.98
N LYS A 33 7.61 17.01 -5.06
CA LYS A 33 8.01 15.67 -4.65
C LYS A 33 9.22 15.75 -3.72
N GLY A 34 9.53 14.66 -3.05
CA GLY A 34 10.75 14.53 -2.24
C GLY A 34 12.02 14.67 -3.08
N ASN A 35 13.13 14.93 -2.40
CA ASN A 35 14.43 15.14 -3.05
C ASN A 35 14.90 13.87 -3.76
N PHE A 36 14.92 13.90 -5.11
CA PHE A 36 15.31 12.77 -5.94
C PHE A 36 16.79 12.38 -5.75
N ALA A 37 17.69 13.35 -5.61
CA ALA A 37 19.11 13.09 -5.44
C ALA A 37 19.45 12.24 -4.20
N GLU A 38 18.58 12.25 -3.17
CA GLU A 38 18.77 11.42 -1.98
C GLU A 38 18.40 9.96 -2.19
N ILE A 39 17.61 9.65 -3.20
CA ILE A 39 17.12 8.30 -3.49
C ILE A 39 17.77 7.68 -4.73
N GLU A 40 18.28 8.50 -5.63
CA GLU A 40 18.90 8.04 -6.88
C GLU A 40 19.99 6.99 -6.69
N PRO A 41 20.89 7.08 -5.68
CA PRO A 41 21.93 6.06 -5.45
C PRO A 41 21.36 4.66 -5.15
N VAL A 42 20.12 4.57 -4.65
CA VAL A 42 19.46 3.30 -4.30
C VAL A 42 18.40 2.92 -5.33
N ALA A 43 17.65 3.89 -5.79
CA ALA A 43 16.54 3.69 -6.71
C ALA A 43 16.98 3.69 -8.19
N GLY A 44 18.11 4.29 -8.51
CA GLY A 44 18.53 4.57 -9.89
C GLY A 44 17.73 5.70 -10.52
N THR A 45 17.95 5.96 -11.81
CA THR A 45 17.21 6.97 -12.58
C THR A 45 15.79 6.48 -12.87
N LYS A 46 14.84 7.42 -12.93
CA LYS A 46 13.45 7.09 -13.29
C LYS A 46 13.23 7.03 -14.78
N ASP A 47 13.88 7.94 -15.53
CA ASP A 47 13.72 8.09 -16.99
C ASP A 47 12.25 7.89 -17.43
N ASN A 48 12.00 6.98 -18.38
CA ASN A 48 10.65 6.63 -18.85
C ASN A 48 10.06 5.41 -18.13
N LEU A 49 10.66 4.98 -17.01
CA LEU A 49 10.17 3.82 -16.25
C LEU A 49 8.93 4.17 -15.42
N LYS A 50 8.00 3.24 -15.34
CA LYS A 50 6.94 3.23 -14.34
C LYS A 50 7.47 2.63 -13.04
N TRP A 51 7.31 3.34 -11.94
CA TRP A 51 7.77 2.91 -10.63
C TRP A 51 6.59 2.45 -9.77
N ILE A 52 6.56 1.17 -9.46
CA ILE A 52 5.52 0.54 -8.63
C ILE A 52 6.10 0.24 -7.25
N GLY A 53 5.48 0.75 -6.21
CA GLY A 53 5.75 0.32 -4.84
C GLY A 53 4.86 -0.86 -4.46
N ILE A 54 5.41 -1.85 -3.76
CA ILE A 54 4.65 -2.97 -3.21
C ILE A 54 5.01 -3.14 -1.73
N ALA A 55 4.01 -3.06 -0.86
CA ALA A 55 4.11 -3.30 0.57
C ALA A 55 3.23 -4.50 0.95
N PRO A 56 3.78 -5.73 0.86
CA PRO A 56 2.99 -6.97 0.90
C PRO A 56 2.54 -7.37 2.31
N PHE A 57 3.06 -6.74 3.35
CA PHE A 57 2.84 -7.17 4.72
C PHE A 57 1.97 -6.21 5.53
N ALA A 58 1.39 -6.74 6.59
CA ALA A 58 0.66 -6.01 7.61
C ALA A 58 0.87 -6.68 8.96
N LYS A 59 0.55 -5.98 10.04
CA LYS A 59 0.73 -6.49 11.41
C LYS A 59 -0.05 -7.80 11.70
N HIS A 60 -1.19 -8.00 11.06
CA HIS A 60 -2.11 -9.11 11.35
C HIS A 60 -2.37 -9.95 10.10
N VAL A 61 -2.37 -11.28 10.28
CA VAL A 61 -2.56 -12.25 9.17
C VAL A 61 -3.86 -12.04 8.39
N GLY A 62 -4.93 -11.60 9.05
CA GLY A 62 -6.21 -11.27 8.38
C GLY A 62 -6.17 -10.07 7.43
N LYS A 63 -5.02 -9.43 7.29
CA LYS A 63 -4.76 -8.30 6.40
C LYS A 63 -3.69 -8.59 5.35
N ILE A 64 -3.03 -9.75 5.41
CA ILE A 64 -1.94 -10.11 4.50
C ILE A 64 -2.51 -10.93 3.35
N TYR A 65 -2.50 -10.37 2.16
CA TYR A 65 -2.80 -11.11 0.94
C TYR A 65 -1.77 -12.23 0.76
N PRO A 66 -2.16 -13.45 0.37
CA PRO A 66 -1.21 -14.57 0.32
C PRO A 66 0.05 -14.25 -0.47
N ILE A 67 1.22 -14.55 0.12
CA ILE A 67 2.52 -14.16 -0.44
C ILE A 67 2.75 -14.79 -1.81
N GLU A 68 2.31 -16.02 -2.01
CA GLU A 68 2.35 -16.73 -3.29
C GLU A 68 1.53 -16.05 -4.40
N LEU A 69 0.43 -15.37 -4.04
CA LEU A 69 -0.39 -14.61 -4.98
C LEU A 69 0.21 -13.23 -5.22
N GLN A 70 0.84 -12.64 -4.21
CA GLN A 70 1.56 -11.38 -4.36
C GLN A 70 2.80 -11.55 -5.24
N GLU A 71 3.50 -12.68 -5.13
CA GLU A 71 4.63 -12.99 -6.01
C GLU A 71 4.21 -13.04 -7.49
N GLN A 72 3.01 -13.53 -7.81
CA GLN A 72 2.49 -13.51 -9.18
C GLN A 72 2.31 -12.08 -9.71
N ILE A 73 1.89 -11.14 -8.84
CA ILE A 73 1.80 -9.72 -9.20
C ILE A 73 3.20 -9.14 -9.45
N VAL A 74 4.14 -9.43 -8.54
CA VAL A 74 5.55 -9.01 -8.70
C VAL A 74 6.14 -9.56 -10.00
N ALA A 75 5.95 -10.84 -10.31
CA ALA A 75 6.43 -11.47 -11.52
C ALA A 75 5.85 -10.83 -12.79
N HIS A 76 4.55 -10.51 -12.79
CA HIS A 76 3.89 -9.86 -13.91
C HIS A 76 4.55 -8.52 -14.24
N PHE A 77 4.71 -7.64 -13.25
CA PHE A 77 5.30 -6.32 -13.47
C PHE A 77 6.80 -6.38 -13.70
N ALA A 78 7.50 -7.34 -13.10
CA ALA A 78 8.93 -7.53 -13.33
C ALA A 78 9.26 -8.02 -14.74
N ALA A 79 8.30 -8.60 -15.46
CA ALA A 79 8.46 -9.03 -16.85
C ALA A 79 8.39 -7.86 -17.85
N ASP A 80 7.86 -6.70 -17.46
CA ASP A 80 7.83 -5.50 -18.31
C ASP A 80 9.13 -4.69 -18.11
N PRO A 81 9.96 -4.54 -19.17
CA PRO A 81 11.20 -3.77 -19.11
C PRO A 81 11.00 -2.28 -18.83
N LYS A 82 9.77 -1.77 -18.96
CA LYS A 82 9.41 -0.39 -18.64
C LYS A 82 8.97 -0.18 -17.20
N VAL A 83 8.98 -1.24 -16.38
CA VAL A 83 8.53 -1.19 -15.00
C VAL A 83 9.70 -1.49 -14.05
N LYS A 84 9.77 -0.76 -12.96
CA LYS A 84 10.62 -1.03 -11.82
C LYS A 84 9.79 -1.19 -10.57
N VAL A 85 10.02 -2.27 -9.82
CA VAL A 85 9.27 -2.59 -8.61
C VAL A 85 10.12 -2.34 -7.37
N PHE A 86 9.58 -1.61 -6.40
CA PHE A 86 10.19 -1.34 -5.11
C PHE A 86 9.38 -2.02 -4.00
N LEU A 87 10.06 -2.84 -3.21
CA LEU A 87 9.45 -3.56 -2.10
C LEU A 87 9.67 -2.80 -0.79
N PHE A 88 8.57 -2.47 -0.11
CA PHE A 88 8.56 -1.75 1.17
C PHE A 88 8.15 -2.69 2.30
N GLY A 89 8.93 -2.72 3.36
CA GLY A 89 8.69 -3.57 4.51
C GLY A 89 9.79 -3.45 5.55
N GLY A 90 9.78 -4.32 6.55
CA GLY A 90 10.78 -4.31 7.62
C GLY A 90 10.80 -5.59 8.44
N GLY A 91 11.94 -5.88 9.04
CA GLY A 91 12.14 -7.07 9.82
C GLY A 91 12.62 -8.29 9.02
N LYS A 92 13.15 -9.26 9.76
CA LYS A 92 13.88 -10.40 9.17
C LYS A 92 13.00 -11.30 8.30
N SER A 93 11.80 -11.61 8.76
CA SER A 93 10.89 -12.51 8.02
C SER A 93 10.42 -11.91 6.69
N GLU A 94 10.21 -10.59 6.63
CA GLU A 94 9.86 -9.91 5.38
C GLU A 94 11.07 -9.84 4.45
N GLN A 95 12.26 -9.61 5.00
CA GLN A 95 13.49 -9.59 4.23
C GLN A 95 13.76 -10.92 3.52
N GLU A 96 13.55 -12.08 4.19
CA GLU A 96 13.72 -13.40 3.58
C GLU A 96 12.84 -13.58 2.32
N VAL A 97 11.60 -13.09 2.36
CA VAL A 97 10.70 -13.10 1.19
C VAL A 97 11.22 -12.16 0.10
N PHE A 98 11.61 -10.94 0.46
CA PHE A 98 12.11 -9.96 -0.52
C PHE A 98 13.42 -10.42 -1.18
N ASP A 99 14.33 -11.01 -0.42
CA ASP A 99 15.58 -11.55 -0.97
C ASP A 99 15.30 -12.64 -2.01
N SER A 100 14.29 -13.49 -1.76
CA SER A 100 13.89 -14.51 -2.73
C SER A 100 13.32 -13.92 -4.02
N TRP A 101 12.55 -12.82 -3.94
CA TRP A 101 11.99 -12.15 -5.11
C TRP A 101 13.05 -11.35 -5.88
N VAL A 102 13.92 -10.64 -5.17
CA VAL A 102 15.05 -9.91 -5.80
C VAL A 102 16.00 -10.85 -6.54
N ALA A 103 16.22 -12.05 -6.00
CA ALA A 103 17.05 -13.05 -6.68
C ALA A 103 16.41 -13.59 -7.99
N LYS A 104 15.08 -13.61 -8.08
CA LYS A 104 14.32 -14.09 -9.26
C LYS A 104 14.10 -13.00 -10.31
N TYR A 105 13.92 -11.76 -9.87
CA TYR A 105 13.42 -10.66 -10.71
C TYR A 105 14.37 -9.46 -10.70
N PRO A 106 15.22 -9.26 -11.72
CA PRO A 106 16.24 -8.20 -11.75
C PRO A 106 15.70 -6.76 -11.63
N SER A 107 14.46 -6.49 -12.04
CA SER A 107 13.82 -5.17 -11.94
C SER A 107 13.18 -4.89 -10.57
N VAL A 108 13.28 -5.85 -9.63
CA VAL A 108 12.72 -5.73 -8.28
C VAL A 108 13.80 -5.33 -7.29
N VAL A 109 13.53 -4.33 -6.48
CA VAL A 109 14.49 -3.78 -5.50
C VAL A 109 13.85 -3.74 -4.11
N SER A 110 14.48 -4.41 -3.14
CA SER A 110 14.09 -4.31 -1.72
C SER A 110 14.59 -3.01 -1.11
N MET A 111 13.75 -2.31 -0.36
CA MET A 111 14.10 -1.10 0.37
C MET A 111 14.48 -1.35 1.83
N ILE A 112 14.32 -2.58 2.33
CA ILE A 112 14.65 -2.91 3.72
C ILE A 112 16.11 -2.56 4.03
N GLY A 113 16.31 -1.73 5.05
CA GLY A 113 17.63 -1.34 5.53
C GLY A 113 18.42 -0.37 4.64
N LYS A 114 17.86 0.04 3.49
CA LYS A 114 18.55 0.95 2.54
C LYS A 114 18.18 2.42 2.74
N LEU A 115 17.01 2.71 3.27
CA LEU A 115 16.48 4.05 3.46
C LEU A 115 15.99 4.23 4.90
N ASN A 116 16.01 5.45 5.38
CA ASN A 116 15.29 5.84 6.58
C ASN A 116 13.89 6.35 6.21
N MET A 117 13.02 6.59 7.21
CA MET A 117 11.64 7.03 6.99
C MET A 117 11.52 8.25 6.07
N ARG A 118 12.41 9.25 6.20
CA ARG A 118 12.38 10.46 5.36
C ARG A 118 12.70 10.14 3.90
N THR A 119 13.74 9.36 3.67
CA THR A 119 14.15 8.97 2.31
C THR A 119 13.21 7.92 1.70
N GLU A 120 12.55 7.08 2.50
CA GLU A 120 11.43 6.24 2.02
C GLU A 120 10.26 7.10 1.51
N LEU A 121 9.86 8.13 2.24
CA LEU A 121 8.82 9.06 1.79
C LEU A 121 9.27 9.82 0.53
N ASN A 122 10.55 10.23 0.43
CA ASN A 122 11.09 10.78 -0.81
C ASN A 122 10.88 9.81 -1.98
N LEU A 123 11.27 8.54 -1.83
CA LEU A 123 11.09 7.52 -2.86
C LEU A 123 9.61 7.29 -3.18
N MET A 124 8.76 7.15 -2.16
CA MET A 124 7.32 6.96 -2.34
C MET A 124 6.70 8.09 -3.17
N SER A 125 7.14 9.35 -2.98
CA SER A 125 6.63 10.50 -3.75
C SER A 125 6.92 10.44 -5.25
N HIS A 126 7.86 9.61 -5.67
CA HIS A 126 8.22 9.39 -7.07
C HIS A 126 7.59 8.14 -7.69
N LEU A 127 6.87 7.33 -6.91
CA LEU A 127 6.12 6.19 -7.44
C LEU A 127 4.97 6.66 -8.33
N ASP A 128 4.57 5.83 -9.26
CA ASP A 128 3.35 6.03 -10.05
C ASP A 128 2.14 5.43 -9.33
N VAL A 129 2.35 4.36 -8.57
CA VAL A 129 1.31 3.70 -7.75
C VAL A 129 1.96 2.90 -6.61
N MET A 130 1.24 2.74 -5.51
CA MET A 130 1.57 1.82 -4.41
C MET A 130 0.52 0.71 -4.32
N LEU A 131 0.95 -0.56 -4.33
CA LEU A 131 0.14 -1.67 -3.84
C LEU A 131 0.42 -1.86 -2.35
N SER A 132 -0.59 -1.81 -1.53
CA SER A 132 -0.44 -2.01 -0.08
C SER A 132 -1.59 -2.83 0.48
N MET A 133 -1.31 -3.52 1.58
CA MET A 133 -2.35 -4.04 2.45
C MET A 133 -3.01 -2.89 3.23
N ASP A 134 -4.09 -3.16 3.96
CA ASP A 134 -4.58 -2.26 5.03
C ASP A 134 -3.50 -2.17 6.13
N SER A 135 -2.48 -1.34 5.90
CA SER A 135 -1.26 -1.22 6.71
C SER A 135 -0.72 0.21 6.74
N ALA A 136 0.36 0.42 7.49
CA ALA A 136 1.01 1.73 7.61
C ALA A 136 1.46 2.28 6.24
N ASN A 137 1.95 1.42 5.34
CA ASN A 137 2.44 1.85 4.03
C ASN A 137 1.36 2.49 3.14
N MET A 138 0.09 2.07 3.26
CA MET A 138 -1.04 2.74 2.62
C MET A 138 -1.13 4.21 3.06
N HIS A 139 -0.95 4.48 4.35
CA HIS A 139 -1.00 5.83 4.89
C HIS A 139 0.25 6.64 4.53
N LEU A 140 1.44 6.04 4.54
CA LEU A 140 2.68 6.70 4.13
C LEU A 140 2.64 7.14 2.66
N ALA A 141 2.19 6.27 1.77
CA ALA A 141 1.97 6.63 0.36
C ALA A 141 0.93 7.75 0.20
N SER A 142 -0.12 7.74 1.04
CA SER A 142 -1.13 8.81 1.05
C SER A 142 -0.57 10.16 1.51
N LEU A 143 0.41 10.18 2.44
CA LEU A 143 1.07 11.42 2.90
C LEU A 143 1.86 12.12 1.79
N VAL A 144 2.28 11.39 0.78
CA VAL A 144 3.02 11.92 -0.37
C VAL A 144 2.15 11.98 -1.64
N ASN A 145 0.83 11.84 -1.47
CA ASN A 145 -0.18 11.97 -2.53
C ASN A 145 -0.02 10.97 -3.70
N ILE A 146 0.41 9.75 -3.42
CA ILE A 146 0.52 8.69 -4.43
C ILE A 146 -0.75 7.84 -4.42
N PRO A 147 -1.30 7.46 -5.60
CA PRO A 147 -2.42 6.53 -5.67
C PRO A 147 -2.07 5.19 -5.02
N VAL A 148 -2.99 4.65 -4.22
CA VAL A 148 -2.80 3.36 -3.56
C VAL A 148 -3.87 2.38 -4.02
N ILE A 149 -3.45 1.25 -4.55
CA ILE A 149 -4.28 0.05 -4.64
C ILE A 149 -4.17 -0.65 -3.30
N SER A 150 -5.28 -0.77 -2.57
CA SER A 150 -5.29 -1.37 -1.23
C SER A 150 -6.10 -2.65 -1.17
N VAL A 151 -5.50 -3.71 -0.59
CA VAL A 151 -6.15 -5.02 -0.43
C VAL A 151 -6.73 -5.15 0.98
N TRP A 152 -8.00 -5.57 1.04
CA TRP A 152 -8.76 -5.65 2.28
C TRP A 152 -9.33 -7.06 2.50
N GLY A 153 -8.92 -7.69 3.61
CA GLY A 153 -9.37 -9.03 4.02
C GLY A 153 -10.39 -8.99 5.15
N ALA A 154 -9.96 -9.34 6.36
CA ALA A 154 -10.80 -9.38 7.57
C ALA A 154 -11.34 -8.01 8.00
N THR A 155 -10.71 -6.92 7.57
CA THR A 155 -11.11 -5.53 7.78
C THR A 155 -11.93 -5.02 6.59
N HIS A 156 -12.46 -3.79 6.69
CA HIS A 156 -13.26 -3.20 5.62
C HIS A 156 -13.03 -1.68 5.54
N PRO A 157 -12.96 -1.09 4.33
CA PRO A 157 -12.87 0.36 4.15
C PRO A 157 -13.95 1.15 4.88
N TYR A 158 -15.14 0.57 5.06
CA TYR A 158 -16.25 1.20 5.79
C TYR A 158 -15.94 1.55 7.24
N ALA A 159 -14.93 0.95 7.86
CA ALA A 159 -14.47 1.33 9.19
C ALA A 159 -13.80 2.72 9.24
N GLY A 160 -13.56 3.34 8.08
CA GLY A 160 -12.99 4.67 7.96
C GLY A 160 -11.46 4.70 8.07
N PHE A 161 -10.79 3.58 7.78
CA PHE A 161 -9.33 3.45 7.85
C PHE A 161 -8.61 3.58 6.51
N MET A 162 -9.30 3.95 5.44
CA MET A 162 -8.64 4.24 4.17
C MET A 162 -7.59 5.34 4.33
N GLY A 163 -6.53 5.29 3.51
CA GLY A 163 -5.53 6.34 3.42
C GLY A 163 -6.14 7.69 3.02
N TRP A 164 -5.46 8.75 3.39
CA TRP A 164 -5.91 10.12 3.10
C TRP A 164 -6.13 10.34 1.60
N LYS A 165 -7.32 10.82 1.23
CA LYS A 165 -7.74 11.08 -0.16
C LYS A 165 -7.66 9.87 -1.11
N GLN A 166 -7.48 8.64 -0.60
CA GLN A 166 -7.51 7.46 -1.45
C GLN A 166 -8.93 7.16 -1.94
N LEU A 167 -9.02 6.70 -3.18
CA LEU A 167 -10.31 6.48 -3.84
C LEU A 167 -10.85 5.08 -3.54
N PRO A 168 -12.14 4.93 -3.20
CA PRO A 168 -12.75 3.62 -2.98
C PRO A 168 -12.64 2.66 -4.18
N VAL A 169 -12.62 3.20 -5.41
CA VAL A 169 -12.44 2.41 -6.63
C VAL A 169 -11.09 1.67 -6.66
N ASN A 170 -10.10 2.15 -5.93
CA ASN A 170 -8.77 1.54 -5.83
C ASN A 170 -8.67 0.47 -4.72
N THR A 171 -9.77 0.13 -4.06
CA THR A 171 -9.78 -0.99 -3.12
C THR A 171 -10.00 -2.32 -3.85
N VAL A 172 -9.32 -3.36 -3.37
CA VAL A 172 -9.51 -4.75 -3.80
C VAL A 172 -10.02 -5.54 -2.61
N GLN A 173 -11.19 -6.11 -2.75
CA GLN A 173 -11.85 -6.88 -1.69
C GLN A 173 -12.94 -7.78 -2.28
N LEU A 174 -13.37 -8.77 -1.52
CA LEU A 174 -14.51 -9.61 -1.87
C LEU A 174 -15.69 -9.31 -0.94
N GLU A 175 -16.90 -9.33 -1.48
CA GLU A 175 -18.11 -9.24 -0.70
C GLU A 175 -18.46 -10.63 -0.14
N LEU A 176 -18.18 -10.81 1.16
CA LEU A 176 -18.50 -12.02 1.91
C LEU A 176 -19.32 -11.68 3.14
N SER A 177 -20.32 -12.47 3.46
CA SER A 177 -21.21 -12.24 4.61
C SER A 177 -20.49 -12.23 5.96
N CYS A 178 -19.29 -12.83 6.03
CA CYS A 178 -18.46 -12.83 7.23
C CYS A 178 -17.61 -11.54 7.40
N ARG A 179 -17.60 -10.61 6.43
CA ARG A 179 -16.80 -9.38 6.48
C ARG A 179 -17.64 -8.17 6.88
N PRO A 180 -17.05 -7.22 7.63
CA PRO A 180 -15.78 -7.34 8.36
C PRO A 180 -15.93 -8.22 9.59
N CYS A 181 -15.01 -9.15 9.81
CA CYS A 181 -15.00 -9.99 11.01
C CYS A 181 -14.10 -9.42 12.12
N SER A 182 -13.32 -8.40 11.83
CA SER A 182 -12.43 -7.72 12.77
C SER A 182 -12.26 -6.24 12.41
N VAL A 183 -12.21 -5.37 13.42
CA VAL A 183 -11.95 -3.93 13.21
C VAL A 183 -10.49 -3.69 12.79
N TYR A 184 -9.55 -4.42 13.39
CA TYR A 184 -8.11 -4.23 13.18
C TYR A 184 -7.42 -5.43 12.51
N GLY A 185 -8.15 -6.50 12.18
CA GLY A 185 -7.60 -7.71 11.57
C GLY A 185 -6.89 -8.66 12.55
N GLN A 186 -6.95 -8.39 13.87
CA GLN A 186 -6.25 -9.17 14.90
C GLN A 186 -6.93 -10.50 15.26
N LYS A 187 -8.21 -10.65 14.94
CA LYS A 187 -8.93 -11.89 15.22
C LYS A 187 -8.58 -12.96 14.18
N PRO A 188 -8.34 -14.20 14.59
CA PRO A 188 -8.19 -15.29 13.63
C PRO A 188 -9.47 -15.48 12.81
N CYS A 189 -9.33 -16.00 11.60
CA CYS A 189 -10.47 -16.31 10.76
C CYS A 189 -11.29 -17.45 11.38
N TRP A 190 -12.55 -17.19 11.70
CA TRP A 190 -13.43 -18.22 12.28
C TRP A 190 -13.77 -19.33 11.29
N ARG A 191 -13.71 -19.05 9.98
CA ARG A 191 -13.83 -20.06 8.93
C ARG A 191 -12.56 -20.90 8.76
N GLY A 192 -11.41 -20.37 9.20
CA GLY A 192 -10.10 -20.98 9.05
C GLY A 192 -9.44 -20.84 7.69
N ASP A 193 -10.18 -20.42 6.66
CA ASP A 193 -9.74 -20.45 5.25
C ASP A 193 -9.21 -19.10 4.73
N TYR A 194 -9.51 -17.99 5.39
CA TYR A 194 -9.20 -16.65 4.91
C TYR A 194 -9.67 -16.37 3.46
N ALA A 195 -10.81 -16.93 3.05
CA ALA A 195 -11.37 -16.79 1.70
C ALA A 195 -11.41 -15.32 1.22
N CYS A 196 -11.68 -14.37 2.13
CA CYS A 196 -11.67 -12.93 1.83
C CYS A 196 -10.36 -12.39 1.24
N LEU A 197 -9.26 -13.13 1.39
CA LEU A 197 -7.95 -12.83 0.82
C LEU A 197 -7.56 -13.87 -0.25
N ARG A 198 -7.73 -15.17 0.06
CA ARG A 198 -7.28 -16.26 -0.81
C ARG A 198 -8.03 -16.34 -2.14
N GLU A 199 -9.27 -15.89 -2.18
CA GLU A 199 -10.10 -15.94 -3.40
C GLU A 199 -9.97 -14.68 -4.27
N ILE A 200 -9.27 -13.62 -3.79
CA ILE A 200 -8.88 -12.50 -4.64
C ILE A 200 -7.90 -13.02 -5.70
N LYS A 201 -8.21 -12.76 -6.96
CA LYS A 201 -7.33 -13.17 -8.06
C LYS A 201 -6.26 -12.11 -8.29
N PRO A 202 -4.97 -12.49 -8.52
CA PRO A 202 -3.90 -11.55 -8.84
C PRO A 202 -4.25 -10.62 -10.00
N GLU A 203 -4.96 -11.11 -11.01
CA GLU A 203 -5.38 -10.36 -12.19
C GLU A 203 -6.27 -9.16 -11.84
N GLN A 204 -7.07 -9.25 -10.76
CA GLN A 204 -7.90 -8.16 -10.28
C GLN A 204 -7.04 -7.00 -9.72
N VAL A 205 -5.94 -7.35 -9.05
CA VAL A 205 -4.98 -6.37 -8.51
C VAL A 205 -4.16 -5.77 -9.65
N ILE A 206 -3.65 -6.63 -10.55
CA ILE A 206 -2.87 -6.23 -11.72
C ILE A 206 -3.66 -5.23 -12.58
N ALA A 207 -4.90 -5.55 -12.94
CA ALA A 207 -5.74 -4.67 -13.76
C ALA A 207 -5.95 -3.29 -13.12
N LYS A 208 -6.06 -3.19 -11.79
CA LYS A 208 -6.17 -1.90 -11.10
C LYS A 208 -4.87 -1.10 -11.13
N ILE A 209 -3.72 -1.75 -11.00
CA ILE A 209 -2.42 -1.10 -11.10
C ILE A 209 -2.22 -0.59 -12.53
N GLU A 210 -2.46 -1.43 -13.53
CA GLU A 210 -2.36 -1.07 -14.95
C GLU A 210 -3.28 0.10 -15.33
N GLY A 211 -4.48 0.14 -14.76
CA GLY A 211 -5.42 1.25 -14.96
C GLY A 211 -4.94 2.60 -14.43
N ILE A 212 -3.88 2.63 -13.60
CA ILE A 212 -3.25 3.86 -13.10
C ILE A 212 -2.00 4.22 -13.91
N ILE A 213 -1.19 3.22 -14.29
CA ILE A 213 0.13 3.47 -14.88
C ILE A 213 0.11 3.58 -16.41
N ASN A 214 -0.95 3.11 -17.07
CA ASN A 214 -1.18 3.23 -18.52
C ASN A 214 -2.00 4.48 -18.83
#